data_3a3640eb33378b4cc715d7e9fb2ba27b
#
_entry.id   3a3640eb33378b4cc715d7e9fb2ba27b
#
_cell.length_a   1.000
_cell.length_b   1.000
_cell.length_c   1.000
_cell.angle_alpha   90.00
_cell.angle_beta   90.00
_cell.angle_gamma   90.00
#
_symmetry.space_group_name_H-M   'P 1'
#
loop_
_entity.id
_entity.type
_entity.pdbx_description
1 polymer ?
#
loop_
_entity_poly.entity_id
_entity_poly.type
_entity_poly.pdbx_seq_one_letter_code
_entity_poly.pdbx_strand_id
1 'polypeptide(L)'
;MRQIFVSHSQLQGQRERGQELARVINAVEIGGAQRFRAYFAEDVHDTDGLSQHIFDNLQRSAGFLAVMHRRGRVHTPHEDFDRASVWIQQELAIVSFLNFQRPGPRRIRIRVFTEGEIKREGVSAVQIVNATPFERDDELPDRVRTWLTGPDFAVDPVGDTREQIFQRIAARLTVEQSRQLHVLMVLSNGTDAEVSEAQLAQMLGEMGVGDCGGEPMRAQLAASGLVLRGSHDVAMGARPIHVAPAFVELLADELRMRPGF
;
A
#
# COMPACT_ATOMS: atom_id res chain seq x y z
N MET A 1 14.25 0.48 3.53
CA MET A 1 14.34 1.09 2.18
C MET A 1 12.92 1.22 1.63
N ARG A 2 12.54 2.39 1.08
CA ARG A 2 11.17 2.67 0.62
C ARG A 2 11.04 2.35 -0.87
N GLN A 3 9.99 1.63 -1.25
CA GLN A 3 9.72 1.37 -2.66
C GLN A 3 9.03 2.56 -3.30
N ILE A 4 9.47 2.92 -4.49
CA ILE A 4 8.82 3.87 -5.40
C ILE A 4 8.38 3.09 -6.63
N PHE A 5 7.07 3.06 -6.86
CA PHE A 5 6.53 2.48 -8.09
C PHE A 5 6.68 3.47 -9.25
N VAL A 6 7.33 3.06 -10.32
CA VAL A 6 7.55 3.86 -11.52
C VAL A 6 6.58 3.42 -12.61
N SER A 7 5.54 4.23 -12.81
CA SER A 7 4.55 4.07 -13.87
C SER A 7 5.01 4.88 -15.08
N HIS A 8 5.59 4.20 -16.04
CA HIS A 8 6.15 4.79 -17.25
C HIS A 8 5.78 3.94 -18.46
N SER A 9 5.76 4.58 -19.61
CA SER A 9 5.54 3.87 -20.88
C SER A 9 6.62 2.83 -21.15
N GLN A 10 6.20 1.69 -21.70
CA GLN A 10 7.09 0.60 -22.12
C GLN A 10 7.31 0.58 -23.64
N LEU A 11 6.89 1.60 -24.40
CA LEU A 11 7.23 1.69 -25.80
C LEU A 11 8.73 1.84 -25.99
N GLN A 12 9.21 1.32 -27.13
CA GLN A 12 10.60 1.44 -27.54
C GLN A 12 11.05 2.92 -27.48
N GLY A 13 12.21 3.18 -26.89
CA GLY A 13 12.73 4.52 -26.61
C GLY A 13 12.21 5.16 -25.31
N GLN A 14 10.99 4.85 -24.86
CA GLN A 14 10.45 5.33 -23.58
C GLN A 14 10.78 4.37 -22.42
N ARG A 15 10.92 3.08 -22.70
CA ARG A 15 11.34 2.07 -21.73
C ARG A 15 12.71 2.41 -21.11
N GLU A 16 13.65 2.81 -21.94
CA GLU A 16 14.99 3.20 -21.48
C GLU A 16 14.95 4.38 -20.54
N ARG A 17 14.04 5.33 -20.76
CA ARG A 17 13.80 6.45 -19.85
C ARG A 17 13.22 6.00 -18.52
N GLY A 18 12.27 5.06 -18.51
CA GLY A 18 11.75 4.46 -17.27
C GLY A 18 12.86 3.78 -16.47
N GLN A 19 13.75 3.05 -17.12
CA GLN A 19 14.92 2.43 -16.50
C GLN A 19 15.93 3.47 -15.98
N GLU A 20 16.12 4.57 -16.69
CA GLU A 20 16.95 5.69 -16.23
C GLU A 20 16.39 6.29 -14.95
N LEU A 21 15.09 6.57 -14.89
CA LEU A 21 14.43 7.06 -13.70
C LEU A 21 14.53 6.07 -12.53
N ALA A 22 14.40 4.78 -12.79
CA ALA A 22 14.61 3.75 -11.78
C ALA A 22 16.04 3.78 -11.21
N ARG A 23 17.06 3.96 -12.08
CA ARG A 23 18.45 4.14 -11.63
C ARG A 23 18.63 5.40 -10.78
N VAL A 24 18.02 6.52 -11.17
CA VAL A 24 18.05 7.77 -10.40
C VAL A 24 17.45 7.56 -9.02
N ILE A 25 16.29 6.91 -8.92
CA ILE A 25 15.63 6.62 -7.63
C ILE A 25 16.53 5.76 -6.74
N ASN A 26 17.13 4.71 -7.31
CA ASN A 26 18.02 3.81 -6.58
C ASN A 26 19.31 4.49 -6.12
N ALA A 27 19.74 5.54 -6.80
CA ALA A 27 20.95 6.30 -6.46
C ALA A 27 20.72 7.43 -5.43
N VAL A 28 19.47 7.69 -5.00
CA VAL A 28 19.20 8.73 -4.01
C VAL A 28 19.63 8.27 -2.63
N GLU A 29 20.61 8.99 -2.07
CA GLU A 29 21.09 8.82 -0.71
C GLU A 29 20.63 10.00 0.17
N ILE A 30 20.24 9.70 1.40
CA ILE A 30 19.94 10.69 2.43
C ILE A 30 20.74 10.31 3.68
N GLY A 31 21.62 11.20 4.09
CA GLY A 31 22.51 10.94 5.22
C GLY A 31 23.52 9.80 4.96
N GLY A 32 23.96 9.63 3.71
CA GLY A 32 24.91 8.59 3.29
C GLY A 32 24.32 7.17 3.19
N ALA A 33 23.02 7.03 3.26
CA ALA A 33 22.34 5.74 3.11
C ALA A 33 21.33 5.79 1.96
N GLN A 34 21.30 4.72 1.17
CA GLN A 34 20.28 4.50 0.16
C GLN A 34 18.90 4.42 0.83
N ARG A 35 17.97 5.27 0.41
CA ARG A 35 16.64 5.39 1.02
C ARG A 35 15.53 4.79 0.19
N PHE A 36 15.71 4.71 -1.13
CA PHE A 36 14.66 4.33 -2.05
C PHE A 36 15.08 3.14 -2.92
N ARG A 37 14.09 2.37 -3.34
CA ARG A 37 14.19 1.32 -4.34
C ARG A 37 13.09 1.54 -5.37
N ALA A 38 13.47 1.67 -6.62
CA ALA A 38 12.52 1.71 -7.72
C ALA A 38 11.93 0.33 -7.98
N TYR A 39 10.64 0.28 -8.23
CA TYR A 39 9.98 -0.82 -8.91
C TYR A 39 9.46 -0.28 -10.25
N PHE A 40 10.00 -0.80 -11.33
CA PHE A 40 9.57 -0.55 -12.68
C PHE A 40 9.11 -1.88 -13.27
N ALA A 41 7.81 -1.98 -13.63
CA ALA A 41 7.25 -3.20 -14.19
C ALA A 41 7.83 -3.39 -15.61
N GLU A 42 8.74 -4.32 -15.75
CA GLU A 42 9.21 -4.79 -17.05
C GLU A 42 8.36 -5.98 -17.50
N ASP A 43 8.19 -6.15 -18.81
CA ASP A 43 7.35 -7.15 -19.48
C ASP A 43 7.22 -8.48 -18.72
N VAL A 44 6.17 -8.60 -17.94
CA VAL A 44 5.67 -9.90 -17.47
C VAL A 44 4.68 -10.36 -18.54
N HIS A 45 5.03 -11.38 -19.29
CA HIS A 45 4.22 -11.89 -20.40
C HIS A 45 2.98 -12.69 -19.96
N ASP A 46 2.76 -12.83 -18.68
CA ASP A 46 1.60 -13.52 -18.11
C ASP A 46 0.54 -12.51 -17.67
N THR A 47 -0.61 -12.52 -18.35
CA THR A 47 -1.69 -11.56 -18.11
C THR A 47 -2.33 -11.68 -16.73
N ASP A 48 -2.39 -12.88 -16.16
CA ASP A 48 -2.99 -13.09 -14.83
C ASP A 48 -2.00 -12.75 -13.71
N GLY A 49 -0.73 -13.10 -13.88
CA GLY A 49 0.33 -12.75 -12.93
C GLY A 49 0.69 -11.26 -12.94
N LEU A 50 0.58 -10.56 -14.09
CA LEU A 50 0.91 -9.15 -14.20
C LEU A 50 0.03 -8.27 -13.31
N SER A 51 -1.28 -8.51 -13.32
CA SER A 51 -2.23 -7.73 -12.53
C SER A 51 -1.96 -7.87 -11.04
N GLN A 52 -1.76 -9.10 -10.56
CA GLN A 52 -1.46 -9.34 -9.15
C GLN A 52 -0.12 -8.72 -8.73
N HIS A 53 0.92 -8.86 -9.55
CA HIS A 53 2.22 -8.26 -9.30
C HIS A 53 2.18 -6.73 -9.24
N ILE A 54 1.41 -6.08 -10.11
CA ILE A 54 1.23 -4.63 -10.10
C ILE A 54 0.53 -4.20 -8.80
N PHE A 55 -0.57 -4.85 -8.43
CA PHE A 55 -1.29 -4.55 -7.20
C PHE A 55 -0.42 -4.70 -5.96
N ASP A 56 0.30 -5.81 -5.82
CA ASP A 56 1.17 -6.08 -4.68
C ASP A 56 2.28 -5.02 -4.56
N ASN A 57 2.88 -4.65 -5.68
CA ASN A 57 3.93 -3.64 -5.67
C ASN A 57 3.38 -2.23 -5.42
N LEU A 58 2.20 -1.88 -5.93
CA LEU A 58 1.54 -0.63 -5.60
C LEU A 58 1.21 -0.57 -4.10
N GLN A 59 0.69 -1.66 -3.53
CA GLN A 59 0.38 -1.72 -2.10
C GLN A 59 1.60 -1.54 -1.21
N ARG A 60 2.76 -2.05 -1.61
CA ARG A 60 4.02 -1.96 -0.84
C ARG A 60 4.75 -0.64 -1.05
N SER A 61 4.33 0.17 -2.01
CA SER A 61 5.03 1.39 -2.37
C SER A 61 4.74 2.54 -1.41
N ALA A 62 5.79 3.29 -1.08
CA ALA A 62 5.72 4.54 -0.34
C ALA A 62 5.48 5.75 -1.27
N GLY A 63 5.81 5.61 -2.55
CA GLY A 63 5.61 6.61 -3.56
C GLY A 63 5.22 6.01 -4.90
N PHE A 64 4.50 6.77 -5.69
CA PHE A 64 4.08 6.46 -7.05
C PHE A 64 4.50 7.61 -7.97
N LEU A 65 5.35 7.30 -8.91
CA LEU A 65 5.83 8.21 -9.94
C LEU A 65 5.16 7.86 -11.27
N ALA A 66 4.33 8.74 -11.81
CA ALA A 66 3.78 8.61 -13.14
C ALA A 66 4.44 9.59 -14.10
N VAL A 67 4.87 9.09 -15.26
CA VAL A 67 5.37 9.92 -16.36
C VAL A 67 4.49 9.69 -17.59
N MET A 68 3.75 10.71 -17.94
CA MET A 68 2.75 10.66 -19.00
C MET A 68 3.28 11.35 -20.25
N HIS A 69 3.69 10.58 -21.25
CA HIS A 69 4.01 11.05 -22.59
C HIS A 69 2.77 11.09 -23.46
N ARG A 70 2.80 11.98 -24.46
CA ARG A 70 1.74 12.03 -25.50
C ARG A 70 1.74 10.72 -26.29
N ARG A 71 0.56 10.12 -26.40
CA ARG A 71 0.35 8.87 -27.11
C ARG A 71 -0.40 9.05 -28.43
N GLY A 72 -1.13 10.11 -28.55
CA GLY A 72 -1.93 10.44 -29.70
C GLY A 72 -2.94 11.50 -29.36
N ARG A 73 -3.53 12.05 -30.40
CA ARG A 73 -4.59 13.04 -30.31
C ARG A 73 -5.94 12.36 -30.46
N VAL A 74 -6.83 12.68 -29.54
CA VAL A 74 -8.21 12.22 -29.57
C VAL A 74 -9.08 13.35 -30.14
N HIS A 75 -9.87 13.02 -31.15
CA HIS A 75 -10.83 13.94 -31.75
C HIS A 75 -12.23 13.58 -31.28
N THR A 76 -12.91 14.54 -30.68
CA THR A 76 -14.30 14.38 -30.27
C THR A 76 -15.16 15.50 -30.92
N PRO A 77 -16.47 15.36 -30.95
CA PRO A 77 -17.33 16.44 -31.47
C PRO A 77 -17.22 17.78 -30.73
N HIS A 78 -16.65 17.76 -29.52
CA HIS A 78 -16.62 18.95 -28.65
C HIS A 78 -15.23 19.53 -28.48
N GLU A 79 -14.18 18.70 -28.56
CA GLU A 79 -12.80 19.12 -28.32
C GLU A 79 -11.80 18.11 -28.88
N ASP A 80 -10.62 18.60 -29.19
CA ASP A 80 -9.43 17.78 -29.47
C ASP A 80 -8.49 17.85 -28.28
N PHE A 81 -7.91 16.72 -27.89
CA PHE A 81 -6.95 16.68 -26.80
C PHE A 81 -5.88 15.62 -26.97
N ASP A 82 -4.73 15.86 -26.35
CA ASP A 82 -3.66 14.90 -26.28
C ASP A 82 -3.89 13.90 -25.14
N ARG A 83 -3.65 12.63 -25.42
CA ARG A 83 -3.89 11.51 -24.50
C ARG A 83 -2.59 10.83 -24.10
N ALA A 84 -2.51 10.47 -22.80
CA ALA A 84 -1.46 9.60 -22.27
C ALA A 84 -1.82 8.12 -22.41
N SER A 85 -0.89 7.26 -21.95
CA SER A 85 -1.14 5.83 -21.83
C SER A 85 -2.31 5.55 -20.88
N VAL A 86 -3.26 4.73 -21.33
CA VAL A 86 -4.40 4.27 -20.52
C VAL A 86 -3.92 3.50 -19.30
N TRP A 87 -2.86 2.70 -19.43
CA TRP A 87 -2.26 1.95 -18.33
C TRP A 87 -1.81 2.85 -17.18
N ILE A 88 -1.08 3.91 -17.46
CA ILE A 88 -0.62 4.86 -16.44
C ILE A 88 -1.82 5.50 -15.73
N GLN A 89 -2.89 5.82 -16.47
CA GLN A 89 -4.11 6.38 -15.88
C GLN A 89 -4.83 5.37 -14.99
N GLN A 90 -4.86 4.09 -15.37
CA GLN A 90 -5.43 3.02 -14.54
C GLN A 90 -4.62 2.81 -13.27
N GLU A 91 -3.29 2.72 -13.36
CA GLU A 91 -2.41 2.60 -12.19
C GLU A 91 -2.56 3.80 -11.24
N LEU A 92 -2.67 5.01 -11.79
CA LEU A 92 -2.95 6.21 -11.00
C LEU A 92 -4.31 6.14 -10.31
N ALA A 93 -5.34 5.60 -10.96
CA ALA A 93 -6.66 5.40 -10.37
C ALA A 93 -6.60 4.39 -9.21
N ILE A 94 -5.87 3.29 -9.38
CA ILE A 94 -5.66 2.27 -8.34
C ILE A 94 -4.96 2.88 -7.12
N VAL A 95 -3.86 3.60 -7.33
CA VAL A 95 -3.13 4.27 -6.24
C VAL A 95 -4.01 5.27 -5.50
N SER A 96 -4.86 5.97 -6.24
CA SER A 96 -5.81 6.91 -5.68
C SER A 96 -6.82 6.24 -4.77
N PHE A 97 -7.35 5.10 -5.21
CA PHE A 97 -8.26 4.27 -4.42
C PHE A 97 -7.55 3.72 -3.17
N LEU A 98 -6.33 3.21 -3.31
CA LEU A 98 -5.52 2.77 -2.17
C LEU A 98 -5.30 3.91 -1.15
N ASN A 99 -5.05 5.13 -1.62
CA ASN A 99 -4.89 6.30 -0.76
C ASN A 99 -6.18 6.73 -0.06
N PHE A 100 -7.33 6.50 -0.69
CA PHE A 100 -8.62 6.71 -0.04
C PHE A 100 -8.82 5.75 1.15
N GLN A 101 -8.35 4.52 1.02
CA GLN A 101 -8.42 3.52 2.09
C GLN A 101 -7.34 3.69 3.18
N ARG A 102 -6.28 4.45 2.90
CA ARG A 102 -5.14 4.62 3.81
C ARG A 102 -5.17 5.99 4.47
N PRO A 103 -5.50 6.10 5.76
CA PRO A 103 -5.50 7.38 6.44
C PRO A 103 -4.08 7.87 6.76
N GLY A 104 -3.88 9.19 6.65
CA GLY A 104 -2.71 9.89 7.17
C GLY A 104 -1.36 9.51 6.54
N PRO A 105 -0.34 9.22 7.35
CA PRO A 105 1.04 9.06 6.87
C PRO A 105 1.29 7.82 6.01
N ARG A 106 0.33 6.88 5.97
CA ARG A 106 0.42 5.65 5.16
C ARG A 106 0.04 5.87 3.70
N ARG A 107 -0.34 7.08 3.31
CA ARG A 107 -0.65 7.40 1.91
C ARG A 107 0.59 7.27 1.03
N ILE A 108 0.38 6.68 -0.13
CA ILE A 108 1.37 6.65 -1.20
C ILE A 108 1.53 8.08 -1.72
N ARG A 109 2.75 8.61 -1.73
CA ARG A 109 3.01 9.95 -2.25
C ARG A 109 2.98 9.88 -3.77
N ILE A 110 2.10 10.66 -4.38
CA ILE A 110 1.90 10.64 -5.82
C ILE A 110 2.61 11.82 -6.45
N ARG A 111 3.43 11.54 -7.46
CA ARG A 111 3.99 12.56 -8.35
C ARG A 111 3.67 12.19 -9.79
N VAL A 112 3.12 13.17 -10.51
CA VAL A 112 2.77 13.01 -11.91
C VAL A 112 3.52 14.06 -12.72
N PHE A 113 4.26 13.62 -13.73
CA PHE A 113 4.84 14.46 -14.76
C PHE A 113 4.10 14.25 -16.07
N THR A 114 3.79 15.33 -16.79
CA THR A 114 3.07 15.28 -18.08
C THR A 114 3.88 15.99 -19.15
N GLU A 115 4.00 15.38 -20.32
CA GLU A 115 4.56 16.04 -21.50
C GLU A 115 3.54 17.08 -22.03
N GLY A 116 3.76 18.34 -21.64
CA GLY A 116 2.81 19.42 -21.94
C GLY A 116 1.43 19.21 -21.32
N GLU A 117 0.41 19.69 -22.04
CA GLU A 117 -0.98 19.57 -21.60
C GLU A 117 -1.61 18.26 -22.11
N ILE A 118 -1.61 17.26 -21.25
CA ILE A 118 -2.30 16.00 -21.50
C ILE A 118 -3.60 15.98 -20.72
N LYS A 119 -4.71 15.68 -21.41
CA LYS A 119 -5.99 15.52 -20.75
C LYS A 119 -6.01 14.25 -19.91
N ARG A 120 -6.36 14.41 -18.64
CA ARG A 120 -6.59 13.30 -17.72
C ARG A 120 -8.04 12.84 -17.85
N GLU A 121 -8.24 11.53 -17.92
CA GLU A 121 -9.56 10.92 -18.11
C GLU A 121 -9.95 10.07 -16.89
N GLY A 122 -11.23 9.77 -16.74
CA GLY A 122 -11.74 8.91 -15.67
C GLY A 122 -11.43 9.42 -14.26
N VAL A 123 -11.12 8.52 -13.37
CA VAL A 123 -10.82 8.83 -11.95
C VAL A 123 -9.64 9.79 -11.82
N SER A 124 -8.66 9.72 -12.72
CA SER A 124 -7.49 10.60 -12.69
C SER A 124 -7.84 12.08 -12.98
N ALA A 125 -8.97 12.35 -13.66
CA ALA A 125 -9.47 13.71 -13.91
C ALA A 125 -10.11 14.33 -12.66
N VAL A 126 -10.71 13.51 -11.81
CA VAL A 126 -11.41 13.96 -10.59
C VAL A 126 -10.44 14.16 -9.43
N GLN A 127 -9.33 13.45 -9.47
CA GLN A 127 -8.34 13.52 -8.41
C GLN A 127 -7.49 14.78 -8.54
N ILE A 128 -7.41 15.56 -7.44
CA ILE A 128 -6.53 16.72 -7.35
C ILE A 128 -5.08 16.23 -7.18
N VAL A 129 -4.50 15.74 -8.25
CA VAL A 129 -3.05 15.54 -8.36
C VAL A 129 -2.51 16.66 -9.23
N ASN A 130 -1.74 17.55 -8.65
CA ASN A 130 -1.07 18.59 -9.41
C ASN A 130 -0.01 17.95 -10.31
N ALA A 131 -0.36 17.70 -11.57
CA ALA A 131 0.61 17.25 -12.56
C ALA A 131 1.61 18.38 -12.82
N THR A 132 2.88 18.03 -12.92
CA THR A 132 3.94 18.98 -13.25
C THR A 132 4.31 18.78 -14.72
N PRO A 133 4.09 19.77 -15.58
CA PRO A 133 4.45 19.64 -16.99
C PRO A 133 5.96 19.61 -17.17
N PHE A 134 6.43 18.87 -18.16
CA PHE A 134 7.78 18.89 -18.64
C PHE A 134 7.80 19.05 -20.17
N GLU A 135 8.86 19.62 -20.69
CA GLU A 135 9.05 19.81 -22.13
C GLU A 135 10.08 18.81 -22.70
N ARG A 136 11.06 18.45 -21.89
CA ARG A 136 12.14 17.55 -22.30
C ARG A 136 12.39 16.47 -21.26
N ASP A 137 12.65 15.27 -21.71
CA ASP A 137 12.90 14.10 -20.87
C ASP A 137 14.14 14.23 -19.98
N ASP A 138 15.14 15.00 -20.42
CA ASP A 138 16.38 15.22 -19.67
C ASP A 138 16.19 16.04 -18.38
N GLU A 139 15.03 16.67 -18.20
CA GLU A 139 14.67 17.37 -16.96
C GLU A 139 14.16 16.42 -15.86
N LEU A 140 13.65 15.26 -16.25
CA LEU A 140 12.96 14.34 -15.34
C LEU A 140 13.87 13.78 -14.23
N PRO A 141 15.13 13.38 -14.51
CA PRO A 141 16.05 12.89 -13.48
C PRO A 141 16.21 13.83 -12.30
N ASP A 142 16.44 15.12 -12.56
CA ASP A 142 16.64 16.12 -11.50
C ASP A 142 15.35 16.46 -10.78
N ARG A 143 14.22 16.50 -11.49
CA ARG A 143 12.91 16.72 -10.89
C ARG A 143 12.51 15.56 -9.98
N VAL A 144 12.80 14.31 -10.36
CA VAL A 144 12.56 13.13 -9.52
C VAL A 144 13.46 13.16 -8.29
N ARG A 145 14.74 13.50 -8.44
CA ARG A 145 15.66 13.67 -7.30
C ARG A 145 15.14 14.73 -6.33
N THR A 146 14.73 15.89 -6.83
CA THR A 146 14.17 17.00 -6.05
C THR A 146 12.90 16.54 -5.30
N TRP A 147 12.02 15.80 -5.94
CA TRP A 147 10.84 15.26 -5.29
C TRP A 147 11.19 14.31 -4.15
N LEU A 148 12.12 13.38 -4.36
CA LEU A 148 12.51 12.38 -3.36
C LEU A 148 13.25 12.97 -2.16
N THR A 149 13.98 14.06 -2.38
CA THR A 149 14.68 14.80 -1.30
C THR A 149 13.85 15.94 -0.69
N GLY A 150 12.68 16.20 -1.27
CA GLY A 150 11.77 17.26 -0.87
C GLY A 150 10.89 16.90 0.34
N PRO A 151 9.97 17.82 0.71
CA PRO A 151 9.17 17.70 1.92
C PRO A 151 8.26 16.48 1.94
N ASP A 152 7.87 15.94 0.78
CA ASP A 152 7.03 14.74 0.68
C ASP A 152 7.67 13.52 1.38
N PHE A 153 9.00 13.48 1.43
CA PHE A 153 9.78 12.41 2.05
C PHE A 153 10.71 12.88 3.17
N ALA A 154 10.88 14.21 3.37
CA ALA A 154 11.74 14.78 4.40
C ALA A 154 11.16 14.57 5.80
N VAL A 155 9.85 14.65 5.93
CA VAL A 155 9.19 14.17 7.13
C VAL A 155 9.07 12.66 6.99
N ASP A 156 10.10 11.97 7.48
CA ASP A 156 9.86 10.63 7.90
C ASP A 156 8.94 10.69 9.13
N PRO A 157 7.70 10.31 8.98
CA PRO A 157 7.45 9.12 9.70
C PRO A 157 8.25 8.10 8.90
N VAL A 158 9.38 7.65 9.43
CA VAL A 158 10.05 6.45 8.96
C VAL A 158 8.92 5.59 8.46
N GLY A 159 8.82 5.42 7.11
CA GLY A 159 7.77 4.57 6.60
C GLY A 159 8.13 3.21 7.12
N ASP A 160 7.63 2.90 8.33
CA ASP A 160 7.85 1.62 8.90
C ASP A 160 7.48 0.64 7.84
N THR A 161 8.39 -0.22 7.51
CA THR A 161 8.05 -1.41 6.77
C THR A 161 6.87 -2.05 7.50
N ARG A 162 6.07 -2.85 6.81
CA ARG A 162 5.01 -3.63 7.46
C ARG A 162 5.53 -4.29 8.74
N GLU A 163 6.77 -4.79 8.69
CA GLU A 163 7.48 -5.40 9.80
C GLU A 163 7.75 -4.43 10.95
N GLN A 164 8.21 -3.21 10.67
CA GLN A 164 8.47 -2.20 11.70
C GLN A 164 7.17 -1.69 12.35
N ILE A 165 6.10 -1.52 11.57
CA ILE A 165 4.77 -1.22 12.12
C ILE A 165 4.34 -2.36 13.03
N PHE A 166 4.45 -3.59 12.55
CA PHE A 166 4.11 -4.78 13.34
C PHE A 166 4.93 -4.86 14.63
N GLN A 167 6.25 -4.71 14.56
CA GLN A 167 7.13 -4.76 15.73
C GLN A 167 6.78 -3.70 16.78
N ARG A 168 6.43 -2.48 16.36
CA ARG A 168 5.96 -1.45 17.29
C ARG A 168 4.63 -1.78 17.93
N ILE A 169 3.73 -2.39 17.17
CA ILE A 169 2.46 -2.87 17.73
C ILE A 169 2.73 -4.02 18.68
N ALA A 170 3.51 -5.03 18.26
CA ALA A 170 3.84 -6.21 19.05
C ALA A 170 4.53 -5.86 20.38
N ALA A 171 5.43 -4.87 20.37
CA ALA A 171 6.10 -4.38 21.58
C ALA A 171 5.15 -3.70 22.60
N ARG A 172 3.97 -3.30 22.16
CA ARG A 172 2.96 -2.63 23.01
C ARG A 172 1.80 -3.53 23.41
N LEU A 173 1.77 -4.76 22.88
CA LEU A 173 0.73 -5.71 23.23
C LEU A 173 0.85 -6.08 24.72
N THR A 174 -0.27 -6.04 25.40
CA THR A 174 -0.37 -6.64 26.74
C THR A 174 -0.31 -8.17 26.62
N VAL A 175 -0.03 -8.83 27.74
CA VAL A 175 -0.08 -10.31 27.81
C VAL A 175 -1.47 -10.81 27.42
N GLU A 176 -2.50 -10.12 27.84
CA GLU A 176 -3.89 -10.43 27.52
C GLU A 176 -4.17 -10.33 26.00
N GLN A 177 -3.78 -9.20 25.40
CA GLN A 177 -3.92 -9.01 23.95
C GLN A 177 -3.14 -10.06 23.14
N SER A 178 -1.94 -10.43 23.59
CA SER A 178 -1.14 -11.46 22.95
C SER A 178 -1.83 -12.83 22.98
N ARG A 179 -2.42 -13.19 24.12
CA ARG A 179 -3.22 -14.43 24.27
C ARG A 179 -4.46 -14.43 23.37
N GLN A 180 -5.19 -13.32 23.34
CA GLN A 180 -6.37 -13.17 22.49
C GLN A 180 -6.01 -13.32 20.99
N LEU A 181 -4.93 -12.70 20.57
CA LEU A 181 -4.42 -12.81 19.20
C LEU A 181 -3.94 -14.22 18.87
N HIS A 182 -3.30 -14.90 19.84
CA HIS A 182 -2.89 -16.30 19.66
C HIS A 182 -4.10 -17.21 19.41
N VAL A 183 -5.14 -17.10 20.25
CA VAL A 183 -6.36 -17.89 20.09
C VAL A 183 -7.06 -17.56 18.79
N LEU A 184 -7.11 -16.28 18.40
CA LEU A 184 -7.67 -15.86 17.12
C LEU A 184 -6.93 -16.50 15.94
N MET A 185 -5.59 -16.54 15.98
CA MET A 185 -4.78 -17.19 14.96
C MET A 185 -4.98 -18.70 14.90
N VAL A 186 -5.15 -19.36 16.04
CA VAL A 186 -5.46 -20.79 16.10
C VAL A 186 -6.83 -21.07 15.47
N LEU A 187 -7.85 -20.31 15.83
CA LEU A 187 -9.22 -20.47 15.30
C LEU A 187 -9.31 -20.17 13.80
N SER A 188 -8.50 -19.22 13.30
CA SER A 188 -8.43 -18.90 11.88
C SER A 188 -7.46 -19.78 11.09
N ASN A 189 -6.86 -20.82 11.70
CA ASN A 189 -5.81 -21.66 11.10
C ASN A 189 -4.62 -20.87 10.55
N GLY A 190 -4.24 -19.79 11.22
CA GLY A 190 -3.13 -18.94 10.79
C GLY A 190 -3.42 -18.12 9.53
N THR A 191 -4.68 -17.85 9.23
CA THR A 191 -5.12 -17.06 8.08
C THR A 191 -5.86 -15.79 8.53
N ASP A 192 -6.39 -15.04 7.58
CA ASP A 192 -7.30 -13.91 7.80
C ASP A 192 -8.78 -14.34 7.83
N ALA A 193 -9.05 -15.65 8.01
CA ALA A 193 -10.41 -16.14 8.09
C ALA A 193 -11.17 -15.50 9.27
N GLU A 194 -12.43 -15.23 9.03
CA GLU A 194 -13.34 -14.66 10.03
C GLU A 194 -13.64 -15.66 11.15
N VAL A 195 -13.54 -15.21 12.39
CA VAL A 195 -13.84 -15.98 13.60
C VAL A 195 -14.98 -15.30 14.32
N SER A 196 -15.97 -16.06 14.80
CA SER A 196 -17.03 -15.48 15.58
C SER A 196 -16.53 -15.10 16.99
N GLU A 197 -17.04 -14.00 17.50
CA GLU A 197 -16.72 -13.53 18.85
C GLU A 197 -17.04 -14.58 19.92
N ALA A 198 -18.12 -15.34 19.73
CA ALA A 198 -18.52 -16.40 20.65
C ALA A 198 -17.50 -17.54 20.70
N GLN A 199 -16.96 -17.97 19.55
CA GLN A 199 -15.91 -18.98 19.48
C GLN A 199 -14.63 -18.50 20.16
N LEU A 200 -14.23 -17.24 19.92
CA LEU A 200 -13.06 -16.64 20.56
C LEU A 200 -13.24 -16.59 22.08
N ALA A 201 -14.38 -16.10 22.57
CA ALA A 201 -14.68 -16.02 23.99
C ALA A 201 -14.73 -17.39 24.68
N GLN A 202 -15.33 -18.38 24.03
CA GLN A 202 -15.37 -19.74 24.53
C GLN A 202 -13.96 -20.32 24.72
N MET A 203 -13.11 -20.22 23.69
CA MET A 203 -11.75 -20.80 23.75
C MET A 203 -10.88 -20.07 24.78
N LEU A 204 -11.00 -18.76 24.90
CA LEU A 204 -10.30 -17.99 25.95
C LEU A 204 -10.76 -18.41 27.36
N GLY A 205 -12.06 -18.65 27.56
CA GLY A 205 -12.61 -19.18 28.80
C GLY A 205 -12.08 -20.58 29.15
N GLU A 206 -11.99 -21.47 28.17
CA GLU A 206 -11.40 -22.81 28.33
C GLU A 206 -9.90 -22.76 28.71
N MET A 207 -9.19 -21.74 28.27
CA MET A 207 -7.79 -21.50 28.63
C MET A 207 -7.62 -20.76 29.97
N GLY A 208 -8.68 -20.46 30.68
CA GLY A 208 -8.63 -19.76 31.96
C GLY A 208 -8.20 -18.28 31.84
N VAL A 209 -8.32 -17.71 30.65
CA VAL A 209 -8.04 -16.29 30.43
C VAL A 209 -9.31 -15.52 30.76
N GLY A 210 -9.42 -15.04 31.99
CA GLY A 210 -10.40 -14.15 32.60
C GLY A 210 -11.74 -13.87 31.90
N ASP A 211 -12.47 -12.83 32.35
CA ASP A 211 -13.74 -12.44 31.73
C ASP A 211 -13.53 -11.89 30.30
N CYS A 212 -13.42 -12.82 29.35
CA CYS A 212 -12.95 -12.59 27.99
C CYS A 212 -14.09 -12.36 26.99
N GLY A 213 -15.27 -12.01 27.47
CA GLY A 213 -16.43 -11.76 26.61
C GLY A 213 -16.78 -10.28 26.46
N GLY A 214 -17.47 -9.96 25.37
CA GLY A 214 -18.14 -8.68 25.21
C GLY A 214 -17.29 -7.50 24.77
N GLU A 215 -17.78 -6.30 25.01
CA GLU A 215 -17.19 -5.03 24.54
C GLU A 215 -15.75 -4.78 25.02
N PRO A 216 -15.34 -5.13 26.26
CA PRO A 216 -13.95 -4.95 26.69
C PRO A 216 -12.94 -5.70 25.83
N MET A 217 -13.19 -6.97 25.52
CA MET A 217 -12.34 -7.79 24.65
C MET A 217 -12.25 -7.19 23.23
N ARG A 218 -13.39 -6.83 22.68
CA ARG A 218 -13.45 -6.19 21.35
C ARG A 218 -12.67 -4.89 21.29
N ALA A 219 -12.80 -4.06 22.32
CA ALA A 219 -12.07 -2.81 22.41
C ALA A 219 -10.56 -3.03 22.50
N GLN A 220 -10.11 -4.00 23.28
CA GLN A 220 -8.69 -4.36 23.40
C GLN A 220 -8.12 -4.87 22.10
N LEU A 221 -8.80 -5.80 21.41
CA LEU A 221 -8.37 -6.32 20.11
C LEU A 221 -8.32 -5.23 19.05
N ALA A 222 -9.35 -4.38 18.98
CA ALA A 222 -9.38 -3.26 18.06
C ALA A 222 -8.26 -2.24 18.37
N ALA A 223 -7.96 -1.99 19.64
CA ALA A 223 -6.89 -1.09 20.07
C ALA A 223 -5.50 -1.63 19.69
N SER A 224 -5.34 -2.95 19.51
CA SER A 224 -4.08 -3.52 19.03
C SER A 224 -3.69 -3.04 17.63
N GLY A 225 -4.67 -2.66 16.80
CA GLY A 225 -4.47 -2.29 15.41
C GLY A 225 -4.17 -3.47 14.47
N LEU A 226 -4.19 -4.71 14.99
CA LEU A 226 -3.92 -5.94 14.23
C LEU A 226 -5.19 -6.66 13.79
N VAL A 227 -6.33 -6.26 14.31
CA VAL A 227 -7.62 -6.93 14.11
C VAL A 227 -8.60 -6.01 13.40
N LEU A 228 -9.29 -6.54 12.41
CA LEU A 228 -10.38 -5.89 11.71
C LEU A 228 -11.71 -6.50 12.15
N ARG A 229 -12.75 -5.68 12.15
CA ARG A 229 -14.13 -6.14 12.36
C ARG A 229 -14.77 -6.36 11.00
N GLY A 230 -15.33 -7.52 10.77
CA GLY A 230 -16.15 -7.79 9.60
C GLY A 230 -17.45 -6.99 9.60
N SER A 231 -18.14 -7.00 8.47
CA SER A 231 -19.47 -6.42 8.34
C SER A 231 -20.45 -7.17 9.26
N HIS A 232 -21.39 -6.44 9.83
CA HIS A 232 -22.40 -7.02 10.72
C HIS A 232 -23.26 -8.04 9.95
N ASP A 233 -23.14 -9.31 10.30
CA ASP A 233 -24.10 -10.31 9.85
C ASP A 233 -25.34 -10.23 10.76
N VAL A 234 -26.38 -9.60 10.23
CA VAL A 234 -27.65 -9.36 10.93
C VAL A 234 -28.34 -10.68 11.31
N ALA A 235 -28.06 -11.77 10.60
CA ALA A 235 -28.68 -13.07 10.84
C ALA A 235 -28.11 -13.81 12.06
N MET A 236 -26.87 -13.55 12.43
CA MET A 236 -26.17 -14.25 13.53
C MET A 236 -25.93 -13.41 14.77
N GLY A 237 -26.28 -12.11 14.78
CA GLY A 237 -26.12 -11.23 15.93
C GLY A 237 -24.68 -10.97 16.38
N ALA A 238 -23.70 -11.58 15.73
CA ALA A 238 -22.29 -11.48 16.06
C ALA A 238 -21.52 -10.78 14.90
N ARG A 239 -20.57 -9.94 15.28
CA ARG A 239 -19.64 -9.36 14.30
C ARG A 239 -18.43 -10.27 14.18
N PRO A 240 -18.13 -10.80 13.00
CA PRO A 240 -16.91 -11.57 12.85
C PRO A 240 -15.68 -10.72 13.08
N ILE A 241 -14.63 -11.35 13.59
CA ILE A 241 -13.34 -10.74 13.88
C ILE A 241 -12.29 -11.49 13.05
N HIS A 242 -11.37 -10.79 12.44
CA HIS A 242 -10.26 -11.41 11.74
C HIS A 242 -8.98 -10.59 11.88
N VAL A 243 -7.84 -11.24 11.77
CA VAL A 243 -6.54 -10.57 11.71
C VAL A 243 -6.44 -9.79 10.41
N ALA A 244 -5.93 -8.56 10.48
CA ALA A 244 -5.72 -7.77 9.28
C ALA A 244 -4.78 -8.52 8.32
N PRO A 245 -5.18 -8.78 7.05
CA PRO A 245 -4.43 -9.66 6.13
C PRO A 245 -2.95 -9.28 5.99
N ALA A 246 -2.65 -7.99 6.08
CA ALA A 246 -1.28 -7.46 6.03
C ALA A 246 -0.38 -7.96 7.16
N PHE A 247 -0.93 -8.49 8.26
CA PHE A 247 -0.16 -8.87 9.45
C PHE A 247 -0.23 -10.36 9.79
N VAL A 248 -1.00 -11.14 9.04
CA VAL A 248 -1.19 -12.59 9.32
C VAL A 248 0.13 -13.32 9.43
N GLU A 249 0.98 -13.24 8.42
CA GLU A 249 2.28 -13.92 8.40
C GLU A 249 3.20 -13.46 9.54
N LEU A 250 3.28 -12.14 9.77
CA LEU A 250 4.13 -11.56 10.81
C LEU A 250 3.67 -11.95 12.21
N LEU A 251 2.35 -11.99 12.43
CA LEU A 251 1.79 -12.43 13.70
C LEU A 251 2.02 -13.93 13.93
N ALA A 252 1.86 -14.75 12.90
CA ALA A 252 2.15 -16.18 12.96
C ALA A 252 3.62 -16.45 13.31
N ASP A 253 4.55 -15.69 12.75
CA ASP A 253 5.98 -15.80 13.04
C ASP A 253 6.29 -15.35 14.48
N GLU A 254 5.75 -14.20 14.90
CA GLU A 254 5.95 -13.67 16.25
C GLU A 254 5.45 -14.65 17.33
N LEU A 255 4.28 -15.25 17.13
CA LEU A 255 3.69 -16.21 18.07
C LEU A 255 4.47 -17.52 18.11
N ARG A 256 5.09 -17.95 17.00
CA ARG A 256 6.00 -19.12 16.97
C ARG A 256 7.30 -18.88 17.75
N MET A 257 7.79 -17.64 17.75
CA MET A 257 9.05 -17.26 18.41
C MET A 257 8.88 -17.01 19.91
N ARG A 258 7.67 -16.99 20.45
CA ARG A 258 7.36 -16.84 21.87
C ARG A 258 6.81 -18.14 22.47
N PRO A 259 7.67 -19.17 22.72
CA PRO A 259 7.21 -20.38 23.36
C PRO A 259 6.85 -20.09 24.82
N GLY A 260 5.58 -20.16 25.17
CA GLY A 260 5.09 -19.90 26.52
C GLY A 260 3.79 -19.11 26.61
N PHE A 261 3.18 -18.85 25.49
CA PHE A 261 1.78 -18.39 25.40
C PHE A 261 0.84 -19.55 25.18
#